data_f6cb78a992a6b86087705ed67fa7edcd
#
_entry.id   f6cb78a992a6b86087705ed67fa7edcd
#
_cell.length_a   1.000
_cell.length_b   1.000
_cell.length_c   1.000
_cell.angle_alpha   90.00
_cell.angle_beta   90.00
_cell.angle_gamma   90.00
#
_symmetry.space_group_name_H-M   'P 1'
#
loop_
_entity.id
_entity.type
_entity.pdbx_description
1 polymer ?
#
loop_
_entity_poly.entity_id
_entity_poly.type
_entity_poly.pdbx_seq_one_letter_code
_entity_poly.pdbx_strand_id
1 'polypeptide(L)'
;MISEATQARFAREVAKYPAEQKQSAVMACLAIVQQEQGHVTEDSEIFIAQYLGMPQIAVHEVTTFYNMYNQQPVGRYKLAVCTNLPCLLRDGGKALQHLEQKLGIAMGGTTADGMFTLQQCECLGACADAPVMLVNDRNMCSFMDDQKLDELVDGLRAAEGQA
;
A
#
# COMPACT_ATOMS: atom_id res chain seq x y z
N MET A 1 -20.57 -0.31 -1.82
CA MET A 1 -21.23 0.54 -2.84
C MET A 1 -20.47 1.86 -2.91
N ILE A 2 -20.06 2.32 -4.09
CA ILE A 2 -19.28 3.56 -4.27
C ILE A 2 -20.19 4.77 -4.03
N SER A 3 -19.79 5.67 -3.13
CA SER A 3 -20.57 6.84 -2.74
C SER A 3 -20.65 7.90 -3.85
N GLU A 4 -21.66 8.79 -3.79
CA GLU A 4 -21.73 9.94 -4.72
C GLU A 4 -20.52 10.87 -4.57
N ALA A 5 -20.00 11.02 -3.36
CA ALA A 5 -18.80 11.80 -3.10
C ALA A 5 -17.58 11.21 -3.82
N THR A 6 -17.44 9.88 -3.82
CA THR A 6 -16.39 9.16 -4.54
C THR A 6 -16.53 9.34 -6.05
N GLN A 7 -17.76 9.23 -6.58
CA GLN A 7 -18.03 9.45 -8.00
C GLN A 7 -17.70 10.90 -8.42
N ALA A 8 -17.96 11.88 -7.59
CA ALA A 8 -17.57 13.26 -7.84
C ALA A 8 -16.04 13.45 -7.86
N ARG A 9 -15.29 12.65 -7.06
CA ARG A 9 -13.83 12.61 -7.13
C ARG A 9 -13.36 11.96 -8.43
N PHE A 10 -14.00 10.85 -8.84
CA PHE A 10 -13.71 10.21 -10.14
C PHE A 10 -13.90 11.18 -11.30
N ALA A 11 -15.00 11.94 -11.32
CA ALA A 11 -15.27 12.91 -12.37
C ALA A 11 -14.16 13.97 -12.48
N ARG A 12 -13.60 14.42 -11.36
CA ARG A 12 -12.46 15.36 -11.36
C ARG A 12 -11.19 14.75 -11.95
N GLU A 13 -10.92 13.47 -11.67
CA GLU A 13 -9.76 12.78 -12.23
C GLU A 13 -9.93 12.53 -13.73
N VAL A 14 -11.10 12.08 -14.16
CA VAL A 14 -11.41 11.86 -15.59
C VAL A 14 -11.31 13.15 -16.38
N ALA A 15 -11.75 14.28 -15.82
CA ALA A 15 -11.69 15.59 -16.50
C ALA A 15 -10.25 16.08 -16.83
N LYS A 16 -9.22 15.44 -16.29
CA LYS A 16 -7.80 15.73 -16.62
C LYS A 16 -7.37 15.15 -17.97
N TYR A 17 -8.15 14.26 -18.55
CA TYR A 17 -7.84 13.53 -19.78
C TYR A 17 -8.84 13.86 -20.89
N PRO A 18 -8.45 13.73 -22.17
CA PRO A 18 -9.40 13.81 -23.29
C PRO A 18 -10.54 12.80 -23.12
N ALA A 19 -11.73 13.12 -23.63
CA ALA A 19 -12.93 12.30 -23.45
C ALA A 19 -12.77 10.85 -23.93
N GLU A 20 -12.01 10.66 -25.02
CA GLU A 20 -11.68 9.36 -25.60
C GLU A 20 -10.62 8.58 -24.80
N GLN A 21 -9.95 9.23 -23.85
CA GLN A 21 -8.86 8.64 -23.04
C GLN A 21 -9.22 8.58 -21.53
N LYS A 22 -10.48 8.58 -21.18
CA LYS A 22 -10.93 8.54 -19.78
C LYS A 22 -10.40 7.32 -19.00
N GLN A 23 -10.05 6.22 -19.69
CA GLN A 23 -9.43 5.04 -19.11
C GLN A 23 -8.08 5.34 -18.41
N SER A 24 -7.39 6.40 -18.82
CA SER A 24 -6.14 6.84 -18.18
C SER A 24 -6.32 7.25 -16.71
N ALA A 25 -7.56 7.48 -16.25
CA ALA A 25 -7.85 7.79 -14.87
C ALA A 25 -7.95 6.54 -13.96
N VAL A 26 -7.74 5.31 -14.48
CA VAL A 26 -7.94 4.06 -13.72
C VAL A 26 -7.15 4.03 -12.43
N MET A 27 -5.87 4.40 -12.45
CA MET A 27 -5.03 4.42 -11.25
C MET A 27 -5.53 5.41 -10.21
N ALA A 28 -5.97 6.58 -10.63
CA ALA A 28 -6.54 7.57 -9.72
C ALA A 28 -7.86 7.09 -9.10
N CYS A 29 -8.72 6.42 -9.88
CA CYS A 29 -9.97 5.85 -9.38
C CYS A 29 -9.70 4.73 -8.35
N LEU A 30 -8.75 3.83 -8.61
CA LEU A 30 -8.31 2.79 -7.67
C LEU A 30 -7.76 3.40 -6.36
N ALA A 31 -6.92 4.42 -6.47
CA ALA A 31 -6.38 5.11 -5.29
C ALA A 31 -7.47 5.78 -4.45
N ILE A 32 -8.48 6.36 -5.08
CA ILE A 32 -9.63 6.98 -4.40
C ILE A 32 -10.44 5.94 -3.64
N VAL A 33 -10.72 4.80 -4.27
CA VAL A 33 -11.43 3.68 -3.62
C VAL A 33 -10.64 3.15 -2.43
N GLN A 34 -9.36 2.90 -2.61
CA GLN A 34 -8.50 2.42 -1.52
C GLN A 34 -8.44 3.40 -0.34
N GLN A 35 -8.42 4.71 -0.60
CA GLN A 35 -8.46 5.72 0.47
C GLN A 35 -9.77 5.68 1.26
N GLU A 36 -10.89 5.34 0.61
CA GLU A 36 -12.21 5.30 1.25
C GLU A 36 -12.48 3.97 1.96
N GLN A 37 -12.08 2.85 1.35
CA GLN A 37 -12.41 1.50 1.80
C GLN A 37 -11.27 0.74 2.47
N GLY A 38 -10.04 1.30 2.43
CA GLY A 38 -8.82 0.67 2.94
C GLY A 38 -8.19 -0.35 1.98
N HIS A 39 -8.97 -0.88 1.03
CA HIS A 39 -8.51 -1.84 0.01
C HIS A 39 -9.43 -1.77 -1.22
N VAL A 40 -8.99 -2.40 -2.31
CA VAL A 40 -9.75 -2.50 -3.56
C VAL A 40 -10.45 -3.86 -3.60
N THR A 41 -11.78 -3.86 -3.65
CA THR A 41 -12.58 -5.08 -3.79
C THR A 41 -12.90 -5.35 -5.26
N GLU A 42 -13.27 -6.58 -5.58
CA GLU A 42 -13.74 -6.96 -6.92
C GLU A 42 -14.94 -6.10 -7.36
N ASP A 43 -15.91 -5.83 -6.47
CA ASP A 43 -17.05 -4.95 -6.75
C ASP A 43 -16.60 -3.53 -7.12
N SER A 44 -15.53 -3.04 -6.48
CA SER A 44 -14.96 -1.73 -6.80
C SER A 44 -14.29 -1.72 -8.17
N GLU A 45 -13.60 -2.79 -8.54
CA GLU A 45 -13.02 -2.94 -9.88
C GLU A 45 -14.11 -2.98 -10.96
N ILE A 46 -15.18 -3.74 -10.73
CA ILE A 46 -16.35 -3.80 -11.64
C ILE A 46 -16.95 -2.38 -11.82
N PHE A 47 -17.15 -1.66 -10.73
CA PHE A 47 -17.68 -0.30 -10.80
C PHE A 47 -16.76 0.64 -11.59
N ILE A 48 -15.45 0.62 -11.32
CA ILE A 48 -14.45 1.43 -12.03
C ILE A 48 -14.45 1.08 -13.53
N ALA A 49 -14.48 -0.20 -13.87
CA ALA A 49 -14.53 -0.68 -15.25
C ALA A 49 -15.75 -0.11 -16.00
N GLN A 50 -16.93 -0.20 -15.41
CA GLN A 50 -18.17 0.36 -15.97
C GLN A 50 -18.10 1.88 -16.11
N TYR A 51 -17.61 2.57 -15.08
CA TYR A 51 -17.48 4.02 -15.06
C TYR A 51 -16.54 4.55 -16.14
N LEU A 52 -15.41 3.88 -16.32
CA LEU A 52 -14.40 4.26 -17.32
C LEU A 52 -14.66 3.67 -18.71
N GLY A 53 -15.62 2.74 -18.85
CA GLY A 53 -15.92 2.06 -20.11
C GLY A 53 -14.77 1.19 -20.61
N MET A 54 -14.14 0.43 -19.71
CA MET A 54 -13.06 -0.49 -20.00
C MET A 54 -13.39 -1.91 -19.47
N PRO A 55 -12.74 -2.97 -19.99
CA PRO A 55 -12.95 -4.32 -19.48
C PRO A 55 -12.54 -4.44 -18.00
N GLN A 56 -13.30 -5.20 -17.20
CA GLN A 56 -12.96 -5.46 -15.80
C GLN A 56 -11.55 -6.04 -15.66
N ILE A 57 -11.17 -6.98 -16.51
CA ILE A 57 -9.83 -7.59 -16.48
C ILE A 57 -8.71 -6.54 -16.60
N ALA A 58 -8.91 -5.49 -17.39
CA ALA A 58 -7.90 -4.43 -17.55
C ALA A 58 -7.77 -3.56 -16.27
N VAL A 59 -8.85 -3.42 -15.47
CA VAL A 59 -8.76 -2.79 -14.14
C VAL A 59 -8.01 -3.74 -13.18
N HIS A 60 -8.36 -5.03 -13.19
CA HIS A 60 -7.72 -6.04 -12.35
C HIS A 60 -6.21 -6.19 -12.64
N GLU A 61 -5.80 -6.11 -13.90
CA GLU A 61 -4.38 -6.08 -14.28
C GLU A 61 -3.63 -4.93 -13.60
N VAL A 62 -4.23 -3.73 -13.54
CA VAL A 62 -3.64 -2.59 -12.84
C VAL A 62 -3.58 -2.82 -11.33
N THR A 63 -4.66 -3.32 -10.73
CA THR A 63 -4.73 -3.59 -9.29
C THR A 63 -3.68 -4.62 -8.85
N THR A 64 -3.47 -5.67 -9.65
CA THR A 64 -2.52 -6.74 -9.34
C THR A 64 -1.08 -6.40 -9.68
N PHE A 65 -0.85 -5.58 -10.70
CA PHE A 65 0.49 -5.18 -11.11
C PHE A 65 1.14 -4.19 -10.12
N TYR A 66 0.37 -3.23 -9.62
CA TYR A 66 0.89 -2.20 -8.73
C TYR A 66 0.72 -2.59 -7.25
N ASN A 67 1.81 -2.90 -6.57
CA ASN A 67 1.85 -3.38 -5.18
C ASN A 67 1.32 -2.39 -4.12
N MET A 68 1.08 -1.14 -4.50
CA MET A 68 0.44 -0.16 -3.62
C MET A 68 -1.08 -0.37 -3.46
N TYR A 69 -1.71 -1.17 -4.34
CA TYR A 69 -3.12 -1.50 -4.21
C TYR A 69 -3.30 -2.74 -3.34
N ASN A 70 -4.04 -2.59 -2.26
CA ASN A 70 -4.35 -3.67 -1.33
C ASN A 70 -5.62 -4.38 -1.82
N GLN A 71 -5.52 -5.67 -2.14
CA GLN A 71 -6.67 -6.49 -2.55
C GLN A 71 -7.39 -7.15 -1.36
N GLN A 72 -6.80 -7.06 -0.19
CA GLN A 72 -7.35 -7.55 1.06
C GLN A 72 -7.25 -6.44 2.11
N PRO A 73 -8.08 -6.48 3.16
CA PRO A 73 -7.94 -5.57 4.28
C PRO A 73 -6.53 -5.61 4.85
N VAL A 74 -5.96 -4.44 5.11
CA VAL A 74 -4.66 -4.28 5.76
C VAL A 74 -4.85 -3.63 7.13
N GLY A 75 -3.88 -3.82 8.00
CA GLY A 75 -3.83 -3.13 9.28
C GLY A 75 -3.71 -1.62 9.13
N ARG A 76 -3.88 -0.91 10.23
CA ARG A 76 -3.77 0.55 10.27
C ARG A 76 -2.42 1.06 9.76
N TYR A 77 -1.36 0.30 10.02
CA TYR A 77 -0.02 0.56 9.51
C TYR A 77 0.45 -0.59 8.63
N LYS A 78 0.54 -0.34 7.35
CA LYS A 78 1.19 -1.24 6.40
C LYS A 78 2.69 -0.95 6.39
N LEU A 79 3.48 -1.94 6.78
CA LEU A 79 4.95 -1.89 6.82
C LEU A 79 5.48 -2.66 5.61
N ALA A 80 5.95 -1.94 4.58
CA ALA A 80 6.47 -2.53 3.36
C ALA A 80 8.00 -2.44 3.32
N VAL A 81 8.69 -3.57 3.50
CA VAL A 81 10.15 -3.65 3.57
C VAL A 81 10.73 -3.97 2.19
N CYS A 82 11.68 -3.16 1.75
CA CYS A 82 12.40 -3.44 0.50
C CYS A 82 13.37 -4.61 0.67
N THR A 83 13.19 -5.66 -0.14
CA THR A 83 14.05 -6.85 -0.15
C THR A 83 14.81 -7.02 -1.48
N ASN A 84 14.86 -6.00 -2.32
CA ASN A 84 15.64 -6.02 -3.55
C ASN A 84 17.15 -6.05 -3.26
N LEU A 85 17.91 -6.45 -4.26
CA LEU A 85 19.34 -6.80 -4.12
C LEU A 85 20.17 -5.79 -3.31
N PRO A 86 20.12 -4.46 -3.53
CA PRO A 86 20.91 -3.53 -2.73
C PRO A 86 20.50 -3.51 -1.25
N CYS A 87 19.18 -3.57 -0.95
CA CYS A 87 18.71 -3.65 0.43
C CYS A 87 19.05 -5.00 1.06
N LEU A 88 18.96 -6.11 0.30
CA LEU A 88 19.35 -7.43 0.76
C LEU A 88 20.83 -7.49 1.17
N LEU A 89 21.72 -6.89 0.37
CA LEU A 89 23.16 -6.77 0.68
C LEU A 89 23.44 -5.88 1.90
N ARG A 90 22.51 -5.07 2.31
CA ARG A 90 22.55 -4.16 3.47
C ARG A 90 21.59 -4.60 4.57
N ASP A 91 21.43 -5.92 4.73
CA ASP A 91 20.63 -6.56 5.79
C ASP A 91 19.09 -6.35 5.69
N GLY A 92 18.54 -5.98 4.53
CA GLY A 92 17.08 -5.84 4.34
C GLY A 92 16.31 -7.13 4.65
N GLY A 93 16.89 -8.30 4.40
CA GLY A 93 16.31 -9.58 4.79
C GLY A 93 16.29 -9.80 6.31
N LYS A 94 17.30 -9.32 7.03
CA LYS A 94 17.31 -9.36 8.51
C LYS A 94 16.28 -8.39 9.09
N ALA A 95 16.15 -7.20 8.50
CA ALA A 95 15.14 -6.22 8.88
C ALA A 95 13.71 -6.81 8.78
N LEU A 96 13.42 -7.54 7.69
CA LEU A 96 12.15 -8.24 7.54
C LEU A 96 11.95 -9.30 8.63
N GLN A 97 12.95 -10.17 8.86
CA GLN A 97 12.90 -11.21 9.89
C GLN A 97 12.75 -10.64 11.31
N HIS A 98 13.40 -9.51 11.60
CA HIS A 98 13.27 -8.82 12.88
C HIS A 98 11.82 -8.35 13.10
N LEU A 99 11.19 -7.75 12.09
CA LEU A 99 9.80 -7.34 12.15
C LEU A 99 8.84 -8.53 12.29
N GLU A 100 9.08 -9.66 11.60
CA GLU A 100 8.28 -10.88 11.77
C GLU A 100 8.28 -11.36 13.23
N GLN A 101 9.46 -11.37 13.86
CA GLN A 101 9.62 -11.78 15.24
C GLN A 101 8.96 -10.77 16.21
N LYS A 102 9.21 -9.47 16.02
CA LYS A 102 8.66 -8.41 16.89
C LYS A 102 7.14 -8.33 16.83
N LEU A 103 6.57 -8.49 15.64
CA LEU A 103 5.12 -8.41 15.44
C LEU A 103 4.39 -9.75 15.66
N GLY A 104 5.13 -10.87 15.70
CA GLY A 104 4.57 -12.21 15.86
C GLY A 104 3.74 -12.65 14.66
N ILE A 105 4.05 -12.18 13.46
CA ILE A 105 3.36 -12.50 12.20
C ILE A 105 4.37 -12.82 11.10
N ALA A 106 3.98 -13.66 10.15
CA ALA A 106 4.77 -13.87 8.94
C ALA A 106 4.56 -12.73 7.93
N MET A 107 5.49 -12.61 6.98
CA MET A 107 5.35 -11.74 5.82
C MET A 107 4.00 -11.98 5.11
N GLY A 108 3.29 -10.90 4.77
CA GLY A 108 1.92 -10.91 4.27
C GLY A 108 0.84 -10.96 5.36
N GLY A 109 1.21 -11.18 6.62
CA GLY A 109 0.29 -11.26 7.74
C GLY A 109 -0.10 -9.91 8.33
N THR A 110 -1.23 -9.92 9.06
CA THR A 110 -1.71 -8.78 9.86
C THR A 110 -1.78 -9.20 11.32
N THR A 111 -1.36 -8.33 12.24
CA THR A 111 -1.46 -8.58 13.69
C THR A 111 -2.91 -8.74 14.13
N ALA A 112 -3.15 -9.56 15.18
CA ALA A 112 -4.49 -9.88 15.65
C ALA A 112 -5.30 -8.64 16.11
N ASP A 113 -4.61 -7.59 16.53
CA ASP A 113 -5.19 -6.29 16.90
C ASP A 113 -5.52 -5.41 15.68
N GLY A 114 -5.22 -5.87 14.46
CA GLY A 114 -5.44 -5.12 13.22
C GLY A 114 -4.52 -3.91 13.06
N MET A 115 -3.48 -3.77 13.90
CA MET A 115 -2.64 -2.59 13.88
C MET A 115 -1.62 -2.61 12.75
N PHE A 116 -0.91 -3.74 12.55
CA PHE A 116 0.17 -3.83 11.57
C PHE A 116 -0.09 -4.90 10.53
N THR A 117 0.20 -4.58 9.27
CA THR A 117 0.37 -5.55 8.19
C THR A 117 1.81 -5.48 7.69
N LEU A 118 2.51 -6.62 7.66
CA LEU A 118 3.89 -6.71 7.19
C LEU A 118 3.93 -7.22 5.75
N GLN A 119 4.59 -6.50 4.87
CA GLN A 119 4.78 -6.88 3.48
C GLN A 119 6.23 -6.67 3.05
N GLN A 120 6.67 -7.42 2.06
CA GLN A 120 7.85 -7.05 1.27
C GLN A 120 7.42 -6.20 0.08
N CYS A 121 8.32 -5.35 -0.40
CA CYS A 121 8.08 -4.56 -1.61
C CYS A 121 9.29 -4.58 -2.52
N GLU A 122 9.04 -4.22 -3.77
CA GLU A 122 10.06 -3.98 -4.78
C GLU A 122 10.88 -2.72 -4.47
N CYS A 123 11.91 -2.47 -5.29
CA CYS A 123 12.85 -1.38 -5.07
C CYS A 123 12.14 -0.01 -4.94
N LEU A 124 12.39 0.67 -3.82
CA LEU A 124 11.85 1.99 -3.52
C LEU A 124 12.70 3.15 -4.06
N GLY A 125 13.77 2.85 -4.81
CA GLY A 125 14.64 3.86 -5.41
C GLY A 125 15.62 4.53 -4.44
N ALA A 126 15.64 4.15 -3.15
CA ALA A 126 16.48 4.75 -2.10
C ALA A 126 17.63 3.81 -1.67
N CYS A 127 18.33 3.19 -2.63
CA CYS A 127 19.36 2.18 -2.36
C CYS A 127 20.55 2.70 -1.57
N ALA A 128 20.85 4.00 -1.65
CA ALA A 128 21.91 4.63 -0.86
C ALA A 128 21.61 4.60 0.65
N ASP A 129 20.35 4.60 1.01
CA ASP A 129 19.83 4.67 2.38
C ASP A 129 19.42 3.30 2.93
N ALA A 130 19.78 2.23 2.21
CA ALA A 130 19.41 0.86 2.59
C ALA A 130 19.88 0.47 4.00
N PRO A 131 19.13 -0.37 4.74
CA PRO A 131 17.81 -0.91 4.39
C PRO A 131 16.70 0.14 4.47
N VAL A 132 15.72 0.07 3.57
CA VAL A 132 14.61 1.02 3.52
C VAL A 132 13.27 0.31 3.57
N MET A 133 12.26 1.01 4.09
CA MET A 133 10.88 0.56 4.09
C MET A 133 9.91 1.74 3.94
N LEU A 134 8.66 1.44 3.62
CA LEU A 134 7.56 2.40 3.62
C LEU A 134 6.55 2.08 4.72
N VAL A 135 6.02 3.12 5.34
CA VAL A 135 4.84 3.05 6.19
C VAL A 135 3.66 3.67 5.43
N ASN A 136 2.61 2.87 5.23
CA ASN A 136 1.37 3.26 4.52
C ASN A 136 1.62 3.80 3.11
N ASP A 137 2.61 3.25 2.38
CA ASP A 137 3.00 3.63 1.02
C ASP A 137 3.36 5.12 0.84
N ARG A 138 3.69 5.82 1.93
CA ARG A 138 3.95 7.28 1.93
C ARG A 138 5.21 7.68 2.66
N ASN A 139 5.41 7.16 3.87
CA ASN A 139 6.50 7.59 4.72
C ASN A 139 7.71 6.68 4.52
N MET A 140 8.75 7.18 3.87
CA MET A 140 10.01 6.48 3.70
C MET A 140 10.78 6.47 5.02
N CYS A 141 11.21 5.28 5.44
CA CYS A 141 12.11 5.05 6.57
C CYS A 141 13.42 4.48 6.05
N SER A 142 14.54 5.13 6.40
CA SER A 142 15.88 4.85 5.87
C SER A 142 16.83 4.37 6.95
N PHE A 143 17.84 3.57 6.54
CA PHE A 143 18.86 3.00 7.44
C PHE A 143 18.24 2.21 8.61
N MET A 144 17.27 1.35 8.28
CA MET A 144 16.45 0.63 9.25
C MET A 144 17.20 -0.57 9.83
N ASP A 145 17.96 -0.32 10.90
CA ASP A 145 18.51 -1.35 11.78
C ASP A 145 17.48 -1.80 12.82
N ASP A 146 17.81 -2.86 13.58
CA ASP A 146 16.90 -3.45 14.57
C ASP A 146 16.40 -2.43 15.60
N GLN A 147 17.26 -1.51 16.06
CA GLN A 147 16.89 -0.48 17.01
C GLN A 147 15.85 0.49 16.44
N LYS A 148 16.07 0.99 15.22
CA LYS A 148 15.14 1.90 14.55
C LYS A 148 13.82 1.23 14.20
N LEU A 149 13.85 -0.06 13.85
CA LEU A 149 12.64 -0.85 13.64
C LEU A 149 11.83 -0.97 14.93
N ASP A 150 12.49 -1.20 16.05
CA ASP A 150 11.85 -1.23 17.37
C ASP A 150 11.25 0.12 17.75
N GLU A 151 12.02 1.20 17.62
CA GLU A 151 11.57 2.56 17.88
C GLU A 151 10.37 2.94 17.02
N LEU A 152 10.38 2.56 15.74
CA LEU A 152 9.27 2.81 14.81
C LEU A 152 7.99 2.09 15.26
N VAL A 153 8.07 0.77 15.51
CA VAL A 153 6.90 -0.04 15.89
C VAL A 153 6.33 0.44 17.22
N ASP A 154 7.19 0.68 18.21
CA ASP A 154 6.76 1.12 19.54
C ASP A 154 6.20 2.55 19.51
N GLY A 155 6.78 3.44 18.69
CA GLY A 155 6.27 4.79 18.46
C GLY A 155 4.89 4.80 17.80
N LEU A 156 4.67 3.94 16.79
CA LEU A 156 3.37 3.81 16.12
C LEU A 156 2.30 3.24 17.09
N ARG A 157 2.66 2.29 17.96
CA ARG A 157 1.75 1.78 19.00
C ARG A 157 1.39 2.85 20.02
N ALA A 158 2.38 3.63 20.47
CA ALA A 158 2.17 4.70 21.44
C ALA A 158 1.26 5.82 20.93
N ALA A 159 1.36 6.15 19.64
CA ALA A 159 0.51 7.16 18.99
C ALA A 159 -0.98 6.77 19.02
N GLU A 160 -1.30 5.47 18.95
CA GLU A 160 -2.68 4.97 19.02
C GLU A 160 -3.25 5.02 20.44
N GLY A 161 -2.43 4.80 21.46
CA GLY A 161 -2.89 4.86 22.87
C GLY A 161 -3.27 6.28 23.31
N GLN A 162 -3.02 7.29 22.47
CA GLN A 162 -3.30 8.71 22.77
C GLN A 162 -4.43 9.30 21.93
N ALA A 163 -5.00 8.53 20.99
CA ALA A 163 -6.11 8.94 20.11
C ALA A 163 -7.44 8.36 20.60
#